data_39a96e91d79c3ab6497ec50d7884a152
#
_entry.id   39a96e91d79c3ab6497ec50d7884a152
#
_cell.length_a   1.000
_cell.length_b   1.000
_cell.length_c   1.000
_cell.angle_alpha   90.00
_cell.angle_beta   90.00
_cell.angle_gamma   90.00
#
_symmetry.space_group_name_H-M   'P 1'
#
loop_
_entity.id
_entity.type
_entity.pdbx_description
1 polymer ?
#
loop_
_entity_poly.entity_id
_entity_poly.type
_entity_poly.pdbx_seq_one_letter_code
_entity_poly.pdbx_strand_id
1 'polypeptide(L)'
;MYEGLTYLKCNAENGFVPELPEEDVDIIYLCYPNNPTGTTLTYDQLKVFVDYAIEHKAIILFDAAYEAFITDENVPHSIYEIKGAKEVAIEFRSFSKTAGFTGTRCGYTIVPKALGKLNKMWLRRQTTKFNGVPYIVQRAAEAVVTE
;
A
#
# COMPACT_ATOMS: atom_id res chain seq x y z
N MET A 1 -20.83 -13.07 5.79
CA MET A 1 -19.46 -12.99 6.36
C MET A 1 -18.54 -13.60 5.32
N TYR A 2 -17.48 -12.93 4.92
CA TYR A 2 -16.52 -13.52 3.97
C TYR A 2 -15.76 -14.62 4.69
N GLU A 3 -15.71 -15.82 4.12
CA GLU A 3 -14.89 -16.90 4.63
C GLU A 3 -13.41 -16.61 4.36
N GLY A 4 -12.51 -16.97 5.29
CA GLY A 4 -11.05 -16.76 5.13
C GLY A 4 -10.55 -15.33 5.41
N LEU A 5 -11.31 -14.50 6.14
CA LEU A 5 -10.86 -13.20 6.63
C LEU A 5 -10.58 -13.26 8.14
N THR A 6 -9.35 -12.90 8.51
CA THR A 6 -8.94 -12.67 9.90
C THR A 6 -8.62 -11.20 10.09
N TYR A 7 -9.14 -10.59 11.16
CA TYR A 7 -8.86 -9.19 11.50
C TYR A 7 -7.74 -9.14 12.52
N LEU A 8 -6.67 -8.43 12.19
CA LEU A 8 -5.62 -8.11 13.14
C LEU A 8 -6.14 -7.03 14.11
N LYS A 9 -6.00 -7.29 15.40
CA LYS A 9 -6.46 -6.35 16.44
C LYS A 9 -5.66 -5.04 16.32
N CYS A 10 -6.37 -3.93 16.14
CA CYS A 10 -5.78 -2.61 15.95
C CYS A 10 -6.65 -1.59 16.72
N ASN A 11 -6.25 -1.29 17.95
CA ASN A 11 -7.01 -0.45 18.88
C ASN A 11 -6.09 0.39 19.76
N ALA A 12 -6.69 1.20 20.65
CA ALA A 12 -5.94 2.07 21.54
C ALA A 12 -5.03 1.32 22.53
N GLU A 13 -5.35 0.07 22.90
CA GLU A 13 -4.57 -0.71 23.87
C GLU A 13 -3.20 -1.11 23.29
N ASN A 14 -3.13 -1.36 21.97
CA ASN A 14 -1.88 -1.69 21.27
C ASN A 14 -1.33 -0.50 20.45
N GLY A 15 -1.79 0.73 20.73
CA GLY A 15 -1.38 1.93 20.00
C GLY A 15 -1.69 1.90 18.52
N PHE A 16 -2.70 1.13 18.11
CA PHE A 16 -3.09 0.88 16.71
C PHE A 16 -1.99 0.23 15.86
N VAL A 17 -1.07 -0.48 16.51
CA VAL A 17 -0.05 -1.30 15.84
C VAL A 17 -0.50 -2.76 15.93
N PRO A 18 -0.91 -3.39 14.82
CA PRO A 18 -1.37 -4.77 14.86
C PRO A 18 -0.23 -5.74 15.10
N GLU A 19 -0.54 -6.84 15.77
CA GLU A 19 0.35 -8.00 15.86
C GLU A 19 0.34 -8.80 14.55
N LEU A 20 1.35 -9.64 14.35
CA LEU A 20 1.38 -10.55 13.21
C LEU A 20 0.21 -11.55 13.28
N PRO A 21 -0.23 -12.08 12.12
CA PRO A 21 -1.20 -13.18 12.11
C PRO A 21 -0.66 -14.38 12.89
N GLU A 22 -1.52 -15.03 13.67
CA GLU A 22 -1.18 -16.30 14.35
C GLU A 22 -1.15 -17.49 13.39
N GLU A 23 -1.90 -17.40 12.29
CA GLU A 23 -2.02 -18.42 11.25
C GLU A 23 -1.32 -17.96 9.96
N ASP A 24 -0.91 -18.91 9.13
CA ASP A 24 -0.42 -18.62 7.79
C ASP A 24 -1.50 -17.94 6.94
N VAL A 25 -1.16 -16.82 6.33
CA VAL A 25 -2.06 -16.06 5.45
C VAL A 25 -1.42 -15.85 4.08
N ASP A 26 -2.24 -15.83 3.03
CA ASP A 26 -1.77 -15.53 1.67
C ASP A 26 -1.60 -14.03 1.42
N ILE A 27 -2.42 -13.21 2.09
CA ILE A 27 -2.48 -11.76 1.87
C ILE A 27 -2.61 -11.04 3.22
N ILE A 28 -1.81 -9.98 3.39
CA ILE A 28 -1.93 -9.02 4.50
C ILE A 28 -2.32 -7.67 3.90
N TYR A 29 -3.42 -7.07 4.35
CA TYR A 29 -3.82 -5.72 3.96
C TYR A 29 -3.45 -4.74 5.07
N LEU A 30 -2.62 -3.75 4.75
CA LEU A 30 -2.19 -2.68 5.64
C LEU A 30 -2.56 -1.32 5.04
N CYS A 31 -3.11 -0.42 5.85
CA CYS A 31 -3.44 0.96 5.45
C CYS A 31 -2.75 1.93 6.40
N TYR A 32 -1.67 2.57 5.94
CA TYR A 32 -0.90 3.54 6.72
C TYR A 32 -0.36 4.69 5.85
N PRO A 33 -0.53 5.95 6.27
CA PRO A 33 -1.28 6.39 7.46
C PRO A 33 -2.72 5.86 7.44
N ASN A 34 -3.21 5.43 8.62
CA ASN A 34 -4.48 4.71 8.72
C ASN A 34 -5.69 5.66 8.64
N ASN A 35 -6.71 5.24 7.94
CA ASN A 35 -8.04 5.82 8.01
C ASN A 35 -8.96 4.84 8.78
N PRO A 36 -9.54 5.20 9.94
CA PRO A 36 -9.79 6.58 10.43
C PRO A 36 -8.84 7.09 11.51
N THR A 37 -7.86 6.31 11.99
CA THR A 37 -7.12 6.63 13.22
C THR A 37 -6.02 7.68 13.02
N GLY A 38 -5.52 7.87 11.79
CA GLY A 38 -4.39 8.74 11.47
C GLY A 38 -3.03 8.19 11.93
N THR A 39 -2.99 6.98 12.47
CA THR A 39 -1.74 6.36 12.95
C THR A 39 -0.84 5.94 11.81
N THR A 40 0.46 5.89 12.08
CA THR A 40 1.51 5.43 11.17
C THR A 40 2.26 4.24 11.76
N LEU A 41 3.05 3.56 10.96
CA LEU A 41 4.01 2.55 11.42
C LEU A 41 5.44 3.05 11.18
N THR A 42 6.31 2.78 12.14
CA THR A 42 7.75 3.03 11.97
C THR A 42 8.38 2.03 11.01
N TYR A 43 9.64 2.30 10.62
CA TYR A 43 10.41 1.37 9.80
C TYR A 43 10.45 -0.03 10.41
N ASP A 44 10.75 -0.16 11.70
CA ASP A 44 10.89 -1.45 12.37
C ASP A 44 9.55 -2.20 12.45
N GLN A 45 8.45 -1.47 12.69
CA GLN A 45 7.12 -2.07 12.71
C GLN A 45 6.70 -2.59 11.31
N LEU A 46 6.95 -1.84 10.25
CA LEU A 46 6.71 -2.32 8.88
C LEU A 46 7.62 -3.48 8.50
N LYS A 47 8.87 -3.44 8.97
CA LYS A 47 9.83 -4.51 8.70
C LYS A 47 9.38 -5.86 9.23
N VAL A 48 8.76 -5.91 10.40
CA VAL A 48 8.21 -7.15 10.96
C VAL A 48 7.21 -7.79 10.00
N PHE A 49 6.32 -7.01 9.38
CA PHE A 49 5.35 -7.52 8.39
C PHE A 49 6.03 -7.95 7.08
N VAL A 50 7.05 -7.22 6.63
CA VAL A 50 7.79 -7.59 5.41
C VAL A 50 8.56 -8.90 5.62
N ASP A 51 9.23 -9.07 6.78
CA ASP A 51 9.94 -10.30 7.11
C ASP A 51 9.00 -11.49 7.20
N TYR A 52 7.85 -11.32 7.89
CA TYR A 52 6.79 -12.33 7.92
C TYR A 52 6.32 -12.72 6.52
N ALA A 53 6.03 -11.73 5.67
CA ALA A 53 5.55 -12.00 4.31
C ALA A 53 6.58 -12.75 3.45
N ILE A 54 7.87 -12.48 3.64
CA ILE A 54 8.96 -13.23 2.97
C ILE A 54 8.99 -14.68 3.46
N GLU A 55 8.95 -14.89 4.77
CA GLU A 55 9.03 -16.21 5.39
C GLU A 55 7.85 -17.11 5.02
N HIS A 56 6.62 -16.55 5.09
CA HIS A 56 5.36 -17.27 4.85
C HIS A 56 4.89 -17.20 3.39
N LYS A 57 5.66 -16.54 2.49
CA LYS A 57 5.31 -16.34 1.07
C LYS A 57 3.96 -15.62 0.87
N ALA A 58 3.61 -14.76 1.80
CA ALA A 58 2.43 -13.90 1.74
C ALA A 58 2.70 -12.66 0.87
N ILE A 59 1.62 -11.99 0.45
CA ILE A 59 1.68 -10.71 -0.26
C ILE A 59 1.09 -9.61 0.61
N ILE A 60 1.82 -8.51 0.78
CA ILE A 60 1.32 -7.31 1.44
C ILE A 60 0.64 -6.42 0.40
N LEU A 61 -0.61 -6.05 0.66
CA LEU A 61 -1.32 -4.97 -0.01
C LEU A 61 -1.21 -3.72 0.87
N PHE A 62 -0.37 -2.78 0.48
CA PHE A 62 -0.07 -1.59 1.27
C PHE A 62 -0.79 -0.37 0.70
N ASP A 63 -1.79 0.13 1.43
CA ASP A 63 -2.55 1.32 1.07
C ASP A 63 -1.90 2.57 1.69
N ALA A 64 -1.21 3.34 0.86
CA ALA A 64 -0.51 4.57 1.22
C ALA A 64 -1.24 5.83 0.72
N ALA A 65 -2.58 5.80 0.65
CA ALA A 65 -3.36 6.91 0.11
C ALA A 65 -3.19 8.23 0.88
N TYR A 66 -2.72 8.19 2.12
CA TYR A 66 -2.54 9.35 3.00
C TYR A 66 -1.06 9.71 3.24
N GLU A 67 -0.13 9.13 2.50
CA GLU A 67 1.32 9.31 2.70
C GLU A 67 1.78 10.78 2.67
N ALA A 68 1.10 11.63 1.89
CA ALA A 68 1.40 13.06 1.81
C ALA A 68 1.21 13.81 3.13
N PHE A 69 0.54 13.21 4.11
CA PHE A 69 0.34 13.81 5.44
C PHE A 69 1.38 13.36 6.48
N ILE A 70 2.31 12.50 6.11
CA ILE A 70 3.45 12.14 6.96
C ILE A 70 4.37 13.35 7.08
N THR A 71 4.65 13.77 8.32
CA THR A 71 5.54 14.90 8.65
C THR A 71 6.73 14.47 9.50
N ASP A 72 6.75 13.25 10.02
CA ASP A 72 7.84 12.69 10.80
C ASP A 72 8.84 12.00 9.85
N GLU A 73 10.07 12.48 9.84
CA GLU A 73 11.17 11.97 8.99
C GLU A 73 11.54 10.50 9.28
N ASN A 74 11.13 9.97 10.46
CA ASN A 74 11.39 8.58 10.84
C ASN A 74 10.28 7.63 10.38
N VAL A 75 9.19 8.13 9.81
CA VAL A 75 8.08 7.33 9.30
C VAL A 75 8.25 7.13 7.79
N PRO A 76 8.33 5.88 7.31
CA PRO A 76 8.47 5.61 5.88
C PRO A 76 7.27 6.15 5.08
N HIS A 77 7.54 6.83 3.98
CA HIS A 77 6.53 7.28 3.02
C HIS A 77 6.11 6.17 2.04
N SER A 78 6.92 5.12 1.95
CA SER A 78 6.67 3.97 1.08
C SER A 78 7.09 2.69 1.76
N ILE A 79 6.32 1.62 1.54
CA ILE A 79 6.74 0.29 2.01
C ILE A 79 8.05 -0.14 1.35
N TYR A 80 8.39 0.42 0.18
CA TYR A 80 9.64 0.07 -0.53
C TYR A 80 10.90 0.69 0.08
N GLU A 81 10.78 1.50 1.09
CA GLU A 81 11.91 1.90 1.95
C GLU A 81 12.34 0.74 2.84
N ILE A 82 11.45 -0.22 3.09
CA ILE A 82 11.74 -1.43 3.87
C ILE A 82 12.48 -2.44 2.99
N LYS A 83 13.64 -2.88 3.46
CA LYS A 83 14.44 -3.90 2.76
C LYS A 83 13.65 -5.20 2.57
N GLY A 84 13.58 -5.68 1.32
CA GLY A 84 12.85 -6.89 0.96
C GLY A 84 11.41 -6.66 0.49
N ALA A 85 10.80 -5.50 0.76
CA ALA A 85 9.41 -5.24 0.41
C ALA A 85 9.09 -5.37 -1.08
N LYS A 86 10.05 -5.12 -1.99
CA LYS A 86 9.84 -5.28 -3.44
C LYS A 86 9.55 -6.72 -3.86
N GLU A 87 9.85 -7.70 -3.02
CA GLU A 87 9.63 -9.12 -3.29
C GLU A 87 8.25 -9.59 -2.82
N VAL A 88 7.59 -8.84 -1.93
CA VAL A 88 6.36 -9.28 -1.26
C VAL A 88 5.26 -8.22 -1.19
N ALA A 89 5.46 -6.98 -1.65
CA ALA A 89 4.48 -5.92 -1.47
C ALA A 89 4.00 -5.30 -2.79
N ILE A 90 2.71 -4.96 -2.81
CA ILE A 90 2.04 -4.12 -3.80
C ILE A 90 1.58 -2.85 -3.08
N GLU A 91 1.95 -1.68 -3.60
CA GLU A 91 1.62 -0.40 -2.99
C GLU A 91 0.56 0.35 -3.80
N PHE A 92 -0.42 0.94 -3.10
CA PHE A 92 -1.46 1.77 -3.69
C PHE A 92 -1.27 3.23 -3.30
N ARG A 93 -1.36 4.13 -4.27
CA ARG A 93 -1.24 5.57 -4.13
C ARG A 93 -2.45 6.30 -4.68
N SER A 94 -2.77 7.45 -4.11
CA SER A 94 -3.94 8.22 -4.50
C SER A 94 -3.62 9.71 -4.60
N PHE A 95 -3.94 10.33 -5.72
CA PHE A 95 -3.90 11.79 -5.88
C PHE A 95 -5.07 12.50 -5.18
N SER A 96 -6.05 11.75 -4.67
CA SER A 96 -7.19 12.34 -3.94
C SER A 96 -6.77 13.21 -2.77
N LYS A 97 -5.68 12.85 -2.08
CA LYS A 97 -5.14 13.57 -0.91
C LYS A 97 -3.96 14.45 -1.28
N THR A 98 -3.01 13.90 -2.02
CA THR A 98 -1.79 14.60 -2.43
C THR A 98 -2.07 15.86 -3.28
N ALA A 99 -3.04 15.78 -4.19
CA ALA A 99 -3.35 16.86 -5.14
C ALA A 99 -4.80 17.41 -5.00
N GLY A 100 -5.56 16.98 -4.01
CA GLY A 100 -6.97 17.34 -3.92
C GLY A 100 -7.86 16.75 -5.04
N PHE A 101 -7.42 15.67 -5.70
CA PHE A 101 -8.07 15.07 -6.87
C PHE A 101 -9.21 14.10 -6.50
N THR A 102 -9.92 14.32 -5.40
CA THR A 102 -10.99 13.41 -4.95
C THR A 102 -12.06 13.20 -6.01
N GLY A 103 -12.53 14.27 -6.66
CA GLY A 103 -13.52 14.20 -7.74
C GLY A 103 -12.95 13.76 -9.09
N THR A 104 -11.63 13.87 -9.29
CA THR A 104 -10.95 13.57 -10.55
C THR A 104 -10.69 12.06 -10.72
N ARG A 105 -10.67 11.30 -9.63
CA ARG A 105 -10.49 9.85 -9.59
C ARG A 105 -9.17 9.37 -10.19
N CYS A 106 -8.06 9.84 -9.64
CA CYS A 106 -6.72 9.45 -10.06
C CYS A 106 -5.94 8.75 -8.92
N GLY A 107 -5.31 7.67 -9.24
CA GLY A 107 -4.42 6.92 -8.37
C GLY A 107 -3.56 5.96 -9.19
N TYR A 108 -2.59 5.34 -8.56
CA TYR A 108 -1.75 4.35 -9.21
C TYR A 108 -1.37 3.22 -8.26
N THR A 109 -0.97 2.11 -8.86
CA THR A 109 -0.55 0.92 -8.13
C THR A 109 0.87 0.56 -8.58
N ILE A 110 1.73 0.34 -7.63
CA ILE A 110 3.11 -0.11 -7.87
C ILE A 110 3.16 -1.61 -7.63
N VAL A 111 3.45 -2.36 -8.70
CA VAL A 111 3.66 -3.81 -8.64
C VAL A 111 5.08 -4.08 -9.13
N PRO A 112 6.04 -4.32 -8.23
CA PRO A 112 7.44 -4.52 -8.59
C PRO A 112 7.66 -5.68 -9.55
N LYS A 113 8.67 -5.55 -10.42
CA LYS A 113 9.07 -6.64 -11.34
C LYS A 113 9.52 -7.90 -10.59
N ALA A 114 10.03 -7.75 -9.37
CA ALA A 114 10.41 -8.86 -8.49
C ALA A 114 9.23 -9.81 -8.21
N LEU A 115 7.98 -9.31 -8.19
CA LEU A 115 6.78 -10.12 -8.05
C LEU A 115 6.46 -11.00 -9.28
N GLY A 116 7.30 -10.98 -10.31
CA GLY A 116 7.29 -11.93 -11.43
C GLY A 116 5.91 -12.13 -12.08
N LYS A 117 5.23 -13.22 -11.75
CA LYS A 117 3.92 -13.58 -12.31
C LYS A 117 2.85 -12.54 -11.96
N LEU A 118 2.81 -12.04 -10.74
CA LEU A 118 1.82 -11.04 -10.30
C LEU A 118 1.98 -9.73 -11.08
N ASN A 119 3.23 -9.26 -11.30
CA ASN A 119 3.47 -8.08 -12.12
C ASN A 119 2.92 -8.25 -13.55
N LYS A 120 3.18 -9.41 -14.20
CA LYS A 120 2.67 -9.70 -15.54
C LYS A 120 1.14 -9.79 -15.59
N MET A 121 0.53 -10.40 -14.57
CA MET A 121 -0.94 -10.51 -14.47
C MET A 121 -1.57 -9.14 -14.26
N TRP A 122 -0.98 -8.29 -13.42
CA TRP A 122 -1.44 -6.93 -13.19
C TRP A 122 -1.36 -6.09 -14.48
N LEU A 123 -0.24 -6.12 -15.18
CA LEU A 123 -0.07 -5.42 -16.45
C LEU A 123 -1.13 -5.87 -17.46
N ARG A 124 -1.33 -7.17 -17.62
CA ARG A 124 -2.37 -7.72 -18.52
C ARG A 124 -3.77 -7.23 -18.13
N ARG A 125 -4.11 -7.25 -16.84
CA ARG A 125 -5.41 -6.78 -16.35
C ARG A 125 -5.62 -5.30 -16.70
N GLN A 126 -4.64 -4.46 -16.40
CA GLN A 126 -4.74 -3.02 -16.66
C GLN A 126 -4.89 -2.71 -18.15
N THR A 127 -4.09 -3.32 -18.99
CA THR A 127 -4.12 -3.09 -20.45
C THR A 127 -5.36 -3.64 -21.16
N THR A 128 -6.07 -4.61 -20.55
CA THR A 128 -7.27 -5.21 -21.16
C THR A 128 -8.57 -4.71 -20.58
N LYS A 129 -8.59 -4.22 -19.34
CA LYS A 129 -9.81 -3.83 -18.61
C LYS A 129 -10.01 -2.33 -18.47
N PHE A 130 -8.93 -1.56 -18.37
CA PHE A 130 -9.02 -0.17 -17.96
C PHE A 130 -8.26 0.82 -18.84
N ASN A 131 -7.04 0.52 -19.27
CA ASN A 131 -6.13 1.38 -20.05
C ASN A 131 -5.71 2.71 -19.40
N GLY A 132 -6.11 2.97 -18.17
CA GLY A 132 -5.76 4.18 -17.43
C GLY A 132 -6.87 5.23 -17.35
N VAL A 133 -6.61 6.29 -16.60
CA VAL A 133 -7.51 7.44 -16.46
C VAL A 133 -7.46 8.34 -17.70
N PRO A 134 -8.44 9.25 -17.90
CA PRO A 134 -8.43 10.17 -19.05
C PRO A 134 -7.11 10.94 -19.17
N TYR A 135 -6.69 11.22 -20.41
CA TYR A 135 -5.40 11.87 -20.69
C TYR A 135 -5.21 13.20 -19.95
N ILE A 136 -6.22 14.04 -19.90
CA ILE A 136 -6.18 15.32 -19.20
C ILE A 136 -5.91 15.15 -17.69
N VAL A 137 -6.44 14.08 -17.11
CA VAL A 137 -6.21 13.73 -15.69
C VAL A 137 -4.77 13.26 -15.48
N GLN A 138 -4.22 12.49 -16.45
CA GLN A 138 -2.82 12.06 -16.42
C GLN A 138 -1.88 13.26 -16.49
N ARG A 139 -2.15 14.25 -17.36
CA ARG A 139 -1.35 15.48 -17.47
C ARG A 139 -1.40 16.33 -16.20
N ALA A 140 -2.58 16.41 -15.57
CA ALA A 140 -2.73 17.10 -14.30
C ALA A 140 -1.97 16.39 -13.18
N ALA A 141 -2.01 15.05 -13.14
CA ALA A 141 -1.26 14.26 -12.16
C ALA A 141 0.27 14.37 -12.37
N GLU A 142 0.72 14.43 -13.63
CA GLU A 142 2.13 14.63 -13.97
C GLU A 142 2.65 15.98 -13.41
N ALA A 143 1.88 17.05 -13.55
CA ALA A 143 2.26 18.37 -13.01
C ALA A 143 2.45 18.35 -11.49
N VAL A 144 1.69 17.55 -10.75
CA VAL A 144 1.82 17.41 -9.28
C VAL A 144 3.14 16.77 -8.85
N VAL A 145 3.74 15.93 -9.68
CA VAL A 145 4.96 15.18 -9.33
C VAL A 145 6.22 15.72 -10.00
N THR A 146 6.09 16.73 -10.86
CA THR A 146 7.23 17.33 -11.61
C THR A 146 7.60 18.73 -11.16
N GLU A 147 6.80 19.38 -10.31
CA GLU A 147 7.08 20.66 -9.66
C GLU A 147 7.68 20.44 -8.26
#